data_66cadbb9cd9b3737cb73efb3ba5b06fa
#
_entry.id   66cadbb9cd9b3737cb73efb3ba5b06fa
#
_cell.length_a   1.000
_cell.length_b   1.000
_cell.length_c   1.000
_cell.angle_alpha   90.00
_cell.angle_beta   90.00
_cell.angle_gamma   90.00
#
_symmetry.space_group_name_H-M   'P 1'
#
loop_
_entity.id
_entity.type
_entity.pdbx_description
1 polymer ?
#
loop_
_entity_poly.entity_id
_entity_poly.type
_entity_poly.pdbx_seq_one_letter_code
_entity_poly.pdbx_strand_id
1 'polypeptide(L)'
;YSDDRLKNRYGNIEKALEKVCSLNGFHYQPNEVAGQLGYDTGQKKVGVSAQEVLKVLPEAVTEAPIDPQYHAVQYDKLIPLMIEAIKELRKRKCGCGSK
;
A
#
# COMPACT_ATOMS: atom_id res chain seq x y z
N TYR A 1 7.84 9.01 -13.74
CA TYR A 1 8.60 8.35 -14.82
C TYR A 1 8.77 6.88 -14.51
N SER A 2 9.04 6.07 -15.53
CA SER A 2 9.28 4.63 -15.33
C SER A 2 10.30 4.06 -16.32
N ASP A 3 11.00 4.93 -17.01
CA ASP A 3 11.98 4.48 -18.01
C ASP A 3 13.19 3.84 -17.31
N ASP A 4 13.52 2.61 -17.71
CA ASP A 4 14.65 1.88 -17.12
C ASP A 4 15.97 2.64 -17.20
N ARG A 5 16.11 3.48 -18.22
CA ARG A 5 17.35 4.24 -18.40
C ARG A 5 17.59 5.25 -17.29
N LEU A 6 16.54 5.55 -16.51
CA LEU A 6 16.62 6.51 -15.41
C LEU A 6 16.70 5.83 -14.06
N LYS A 7 16.86 4.51 -14.02
CA LYS A 7 16.75 3.74 -12.78
C LYS A 7 17.95 2.84 -12.54
N ASN A 8 18.31 2.72 -11.29
CA ASN A 8 19.22 1.67 -10.82
C ASN A 8 18.37 0.68 -10.04
N ARG A 9 18.25 -0.55 -10.53
CA ARG A 9 17.44 -1.55 -9.84
C ARG A 9 18.21 -2.19 -8.72
N TYR A 10 17.54 -2.38 -7.59
CA TYR A 10 18.12 -3.05 -6.42
C TYR A 10 17.46 -4.40 -6.14
N GLY A 11 16.77 -4.94 -7.11
CA GLY A 11 16.10 -6.23 -6.97
C GLY A 11 14.60 -6.08 -6.86
N ASN A 12 13.92 -7.21 -7.03
CA ASN A 12 12.46 -7.23 -6.91
C ASN A 12 12.07 -7.22 -5.43
N ILE A 13 10.86 -6.78 -5.16
CA ILE A 13 10.35 -6.77 -3.79
C ILE A 13 10.24 -8.21 -3.31
N GLU A 14 10.84 -8.51 -2.15
CA GLU A 14 10.85 -9.86 -1.60
C GLU A 14 9.74 -10.02 -0.58
N LYS A 15 9.26 -11.26 -0.42
CA LYS A 15 8.20 -11.59 0.53
C LYS A 15 6.95 -10.75 0.31
N ALA A 16 6.67 -10.49 -0.97
CA ALA A 16 5.59 -9.58 -1.32
C ALA A 16 4.23 -10.11 -0.92
N LEU A 17 4.00 -11.41 -1.07
CA LEU A 17 2.72 -12.00 -0.69
C LEU A 17 2.49 -11.87 0.81
N GLU A 18 3.50 -12.14 1.61
CA GLU A 18 3.41 -12.00 3.05
C GLU A 18 3.11 -10.55 3.44
N LYS A 19 3.78 -9.61 2.77
CA LYS A 19 3.56 -8.19 3.04
C LYS A 19 2.14 -7.76 2.70
N VAL A 20 1.64 -8.18 1.54
CA VAL A 20 0.28 -7.86 1.15
C VAL A 20 -0.73 -8.47 2.13
N CYS A 21 -0.48 -9.70 2.56
CA CYS A 21 -1.40 -10.37 3.48
C CYS A 21 -1.46 -9.69 4.85
N SER A 22 -0.48 -8.87 5.18
CA SER A 22 -0.50 -8.13 6.44
C SER A 22 -1.24 -6.81 6.33
N LEU A 23 -1.67 -6.43 5.13
CA LEU A 23 -2.44 -5.21 4.93
C LEU A 23 -3.93 -5.54 4.92
N ASN A 24 -4.74 -4.53 5.20
CA ASN A 24 -6.19 -4.68 5.18
C ASN A 24 -6.78 -3.58 4.31
N GLY A 25 -7.70 -3.97 3.43
CA GLY A 25 -8.51 -3.01 2.70
C GLY A 25 -9.85 -2.89 3.42
N PHE A 26 -10.27 -1.67 3.72
CA PHE A 26 -11.48 -1.51 4.52
C PHE A 26 -12.28 -0.29 4.10
N HIS A 27 -13.53 -0.30 4.50
CA HIS A 27 -14.40 0.86 4.38
C HIS A 27 -14.22 1.74 5.60
N TYR A 28 -14.30 3.05 5.42
CA TYR A 28 -14.20 3.97 6.54
C TYR A 28 -14.95 5.26 6.23
N GLN A 29 -15.17 6.04 7.26
CA GLN A 29 -15.60 7.43 7.13
C GLN A 29 -14.59 8.27 7.89
N PRO A 30 -14.20 9.44 7.36
CA PRO A 30 -13.35 10.33 8.13
C PRO A 30 -14.02 10.67 9.46
N ASN A 31 -13.23 10.66 10.51
CA ASN A 31 -13.77 10.87 11.86
C ASN A 31 -13.79 12.36 12.21
N GLU A 32 -14.13 12.66 13.45
CA GLU A 32 -14.24 14.02 13.91
C GLU A 32 -12.93 14.80 13.78
N VAL A 33 -11.82 14.16 14.09
CA VAL A 33 -10.51 14.79 13.96
C VAL A 33 -10.23 15.16 12.49
N ALA A 34 -10.54 14.26 11.57
CA ALA A 34 -10.38 14.53 10.15
C ALA A 34 -11.28 15.69 9.71
N GLY A 35 -12.49 15.75 10.26
CA GLY A 35 -13.39 16.85 9.96
C GLY A 35 -12.81 18.19 10.41
N GLN A 36 -12.14 18.21 11.55
CA GLN A 36 -11.49 19.42 12.04
C GLN A 36 -10.35 19.86 11.13
N LEU A 37 -9.74 18.92 10.41
CA LEU A 37 -8.68 19.22 9.47
C LEU A 37 -9.20 19.64 8.09
N GLY A 38 -10.51 19.58 7.88
CA GLY A 38 -11.11 20.01 6.62
C GLY A 38 -11.59 18.90 5.71
N TYR A 39 -11.47 17.64 6.11
CA TYR A 39 -11.96 16.53 5.30
C TYR A 39 -13.49 16.41 5.41
N ASP A 40 -14.12 15.99 4.32
CA ASP A 40 -15.55 15.71 4.31
C ASP A 40 -15.83 14.43 5.08
N THR A 41 -16.62 14.53 6.13
CA THR A 41 -16.94 13.38 6.97
C THR A 41 -18.22 12.65 6.54
N GLY A 42 -18.88 13.15 5.51
CA GLY A 42 -20.19 12.64 5.14
C GLY A 42 -20.20 11.42 4.23
N GLN A 43 -19.05 11.01 3.71
CA GLN A 43 -19.00 9.95 2.71
C GLN A 43 -18.23 8.76 3.22
N LYS A 44 -18.76 7.57 2.90
CA LYS A 44 -18.04 6.32 3.13
C LYS A 44 -16.99 6.15 2.06
N LYS A 45 -15.79 5.79 2.47
CA LYS A 45 -14.64 5.63 1.58
C LYS A 45 -14.03 4.26 1.77
N VAL A 46 -13.07 3.93 0.93
CA VAL A 46 -12.29 2.71 1.07
C VAL A 46 -10.81 3.09 1.12
N GLY A 47 -10.03 2.30 1.81
CA GLY A 47 -8.61 2.58 1.90
C GLY A 47 -7.85 1.54 2.70
N VAL A 48 -6.61 1.89 2.98
CA VAL A 48 -5.71 1.06 3.79
C VAL A 48 -5.16 1.92 4.94
N SER A 49 -4.52 1.28 5.88
CA SER A 49 -3.88 1.99 7.01
C SER A 49 -2.46 2.38 6.64
N ALA A 50 -2.14 3.68 6.77
CA ALA A 50 -0.78 4.14 6.53
C ALA A 50 0.21 3.48 7.50
N GLN A 51 -0.22 3.23 8.74
CA GLN A 51 0.64 2.58 9.72
C GLN A 51 0.97 1.16 9.32
N GLU A 52 0.01 0.44 8.74
CA GLU A 52 0.28 -0.92 8.26
C GLU A 52 1.22 -0.90 7.05
N VAL A 53 0.99 0.02 6.12
CA VAL A 53 1.85 0.14 4.95
C VAL A 53 3.27 0.51 5.34
N LEU A 54 3.42 1.39 6.34
CA LEU A 54 4.73 1.82 6.79
C LEU A 54 5.60 0.65 7.24
N LYS A 55 4.99 -0.38 7.81
CA LYS A 55 5.72 -1.55 8.31
C LYS A 55 6.28 -2.42 7.19
N VAL A 56 5.64 -2.43 6.03
CA VAL A 56 6.03 -3.37 4.96
C VAL A 56 6.57 -2.67 3.72
N LEU A 57 6.19 -1.42 3.48
CA LEU A 57 6.63 -0.68 2.31
C LEU A 57 6.71 0.80 2.65
N PRO A 58 7.72 1.20 3.44
CA PRO A 58 7.81 2.60 3.88
C PRO A 58 7.91 3.59 2.72
N GLU A 59 8.40 3.16 1.57
CA GLU A 59 8.51 4.03 0.40
C GLU A 59 7.15 4.53 -0.10
N ALA A 60 6.06 3.86 0.28
CA ALA A 60 4.72 4.26 -0.14
C ALA A 60 4.04 5.20 0.85
N VAL A 61 4.71 5.56 1.94
CA VAL A 61 4.12 6.42 2.97
C VAL A 61 4.82 7.77 2.97
N THR A 62 4.04 8.83 3.06
CA THR A 62 4.57 10.19 3.10
C THR A 62 3.75 10.98 4.11
N GLU A 63 4.16 12.23 4.33
CA GLU A 63 3.40 13.12 5.20
C GLU A 63 2.10 13.52 4.51
N ALA A 64 1.02 13.63 5.27
CA ALA A 64 -0.24 14.06 4.72
C ALA A 64 -0.15 15.53 4.33
N PRO A 65 -0.59 15.91 3.13
CA PRO A 65 -0.50 17.30 2.69
C PRO A 65 -1.23 18.29 3.59
N ILE A 66 -2.32 17.86 4.21
CA ILE A 66 -3.11 18.77 5.03
C ILE A 66 -2.46 19.05 6.38
N ASP A 67 -1.68 18.09 6.90
CA ASP A 67 -1.01 18.26 8.19
C ASP A 67 0.11 17.22 8.27
N PRO A 68 1.38 17.65 8.28
CA PRO A 68 2.51 16.70 8.19
C PRO A 68 2.68 15.80 9.41
N GLN A 69 1.99 16.05 10.52
CA GLN A 69 2.07 15.12 11.64
C GLN A 69 1.30 13.82 11.38
N TYR A 70 0.48 13.78 10.34
CA TYR A 70 -0.26 12.58 9.94
C TYR A 70 0.37 11.97 8.71
N HIS A 71 0.12 10.67 8.49
CA HIS A 71 0.67 9.94 7.36
C HIS A 71 -0.34 9.82 6.23
N ALA A 72 0.17 9.75 5.01
CA ALA A 72 -0.62 9.47 3.82
C ALA A 72 0.02 8.34 3.05
N VAL A 73 -0.76 7.64 2.23
CA VAL A 73 -0.30 6.54 1.39
C VAL A 73 -0.33 6.98 -0.06
N GLN A 74 0.78 6.75 -0.74
CA GLN A 74 0.85 6.92 -2.19
C GLN A 74 0.43 5.59 -2.80
N TYR A 75 -0.86 5.48 -3.15
CA TYR A 75 -1.45 4.21 -3.56
C TYR A 75 -0.82 3.63 -4.80
N ASP A 76 -0.35 4.48 -5.72
CA ASP A 76 0.31 3.99 -6.92
C ASP A 76 1.58 3.20 -6.59
N LYS A 77 2.22 3.49 -5.48
CA LYS A 77 3.44 2.77 -5.09
C LYS A 77 3.15 1.39 -4.50
N LEU A 78 1.89 1.07 -4.25
CA LEU A 78 1.50 -0.27 -3.84
C LEU A 78 1.42 -1.23 -5.03
N ILE A 79 1.32 -0.72 -6.25
CA ILE A 79 1.17 -1.57 -7.42
C ILE A 79 2.36 -2.50 -7.62
N PRO A 80 3.62 -2.03 -7.54
CA PRO A 80 4.75 -2.96 -7.65
C PRO A 80 4.73 -4.07 -6.60
N LEU A 81 4.29 -3.76 -5.39
CA LEU A 81 4.16 -4.76 -4.34
C LEU A 81 3.13 -5.81 -4.75
N MET A 82 1.99 -5.38 -5.29
CA MET A 82 0.94 -6.29 -5.71
C MET A 82 1.38 -7.16 -6.88
N ILE A 83 2.18 -6.60 -7.81
CA ILE A 83 2.70 -7.37 -8.92
C ILE A 83 3.53 -8.56 -8.40
N GLU A 84 4.43 -8.28 -7.47
CA GLU A 84 5.28 -9.34 -6.95
C GLU A 84 4.49 -10.31 -6.07
N ALA A 85 3.49 -9.82 -5.35
CA ALA A 85 2.63 -10.69 -4.54
C ALA A 85 1.84 -11.66 -5.40
N ILE A 86 1.31 -11.17 -6.52
CA ILE A 86 0.56 -12.03 -7.45
C ILE A 86 1.47 -13.11 -8.03
N LYS A 87 2.70 -12.74 -8.39
CA LYS A 87 3.65 -13.71 -8.93
C LYS A 87 3.99 -14.78 -7.89
N GLU A 88 4.18 -14.38 -6.64
CA GLU A 88 4.44 -15.35 -5.57
C GLU A 88 3.24 -16.26 -5.35
N LEU A 89 2.05 -15.71 -5.39
CA LEU A 89 0.83 -16.49 -5.22
C LEU A 89 0.68 -17.52 -6.33
N ARG A 90 0.92 -17.11 -7.58
CA ARG A 90 0.86 -18.02 -8.72
C ARG A 90 1.87 -19.16 -8.58
N LYS A 91 3.08 -18.80 -8.19
CA LYS A 91 4.16 -19.78 -8.02
C LYS A 91 3.79 -20.79 -6.94
N ARG A 92 3.22 -20.32 -5.85
CA ARG A 92 2.77 -21.17 -4.77
C ARG A 92 1.72 -22.15 -5.23
N LYS A 93 0.73 -21.63 -5.95
CA LYS A 93 -0.34 -22.47 -6.48
C LYS A 93 0.22 -23.50 -7.42
N CYS A 94 1.14 -23.10 -8.29
CA CYS A 94 1.75 -24.03 -9.22
C CYS A 94 2.59 -25.04 -8.49
N GLY A 95 3.28 -24.60 -7.48
CA GLY A 95 4.09 -25.49 -6.67
C GLY A 95 3.23 -26.46 -5.92
N CYS A 96 2.08 -26.01 -5.50
CA CYS A 96 1.17 -26.88 -4.86
C CYS A 96 0.35 -27.58 -5.83
N GLY A 97 0.53 -27.27 -7.03
CA GLY A 97 -0.23 -27.84 -8.06
C GLY A 97 -0.41 -29.19 -7.81
N SER A 98 0.36 -29.44 -7.06
CA SER A 98 0.19 -30.54 -6.35
C SER A 98 -0.98 -30.51 -5.52
N LYS A 99 -1.68 -29.73 -5.42
CA LYS A 99 -2.73 -29.90 -4.60
C LYS A 99 -3.75 -29.43 -5.01
#